data_dbc1778afa7a29680c2439caa664cf77
#
_entry.id   dbc1778afa7a29680c2439caa664cf77
#
_cell.length_a   1.000
_cell.length_b   1.000
_cell.length_c   1.000
_cell.angle_alpha   90.00
_cell.angle_beta   90.00
_cell.angle_gamma   90.00
#
_symmetry.space_group_name_H-M   'P 1'
#
loop_
_entity.id
_entity.type
_entity.pdbx_description
1 polymer ?
#
loop_
_entity_poly.entity_id
_entity_poly.type
_entity_poly.pdbx_seq_one_letter_code
_entity_poly.pdbx_strand_id
1 'polypeptide(L)'
;INGKVTATNQMKTTSFKPQIILKDTQLNVSLLALNNEKLTVSILDEDLNIISEKNLSGSVNLGQAYDLSQLNPGHYTVQLYTNGKVYDRMITLN
;
A
#
# COMPACT_ATOMS: atom_id res chain seq x y z
N ILE A 1 15.61 -15.06 33.25
CA ILE A 1 15.18 -15.09 32.92
C ILE A 1 14.72 -14.21 32.42
N ASN A 2 14.71 -13.63 32.21
CA ASN A 2 14.21 -12.79 31.82
C ASN A 2 14.37 -12.27 30.51
N GLY A 3 15.30 -12.07 29.81
CA GLY A 3 15.47 -11.49 28.51
C GLY A 3 14.64 -12.15 27.47
N LYS A 4 14.34 -13.33 27.70
CA LYS A 4 13.60 -14.00 26.68
C LYS A 4 12.24 -13.44 26.50
N VAL A 5 11.68 -12.95 27.47
CA VAL A 5 10.37 -12.38 27.36
C VAL A 5 10.38 -11.21 26.40
N THR A 6 11.43 -10.46 26.45
CA THR A 6 11.55 -9.30 25.60
C THR A 6 11.59 -9.69 24.12
N ALA A 7 12.32 -10.74 23.82
CA ALA A 7 12.39 -11.19 22.43
C ALA A 7 11.02 -11.60 21.92
N THR A 8 10.25 -12.22 22.76
CA THR A 8 8.90 -12.63 22.35
C THR A 8 8.05 -11.43 22.02
N ASN A 9 8.19 -10.37 22.80
CA ASN A 9 7.40 -9.20 22.53
C ASN A 9 7.77 -8.55 21.21
N GLN A 10 9.02 -8.59 20.85
CA GLN A 10 9.44 -8.02 19.60
C GLN A 10 8.78 -8.70 18.41
N MET A 11 8.55 -9.96 18.50
CA MET A 11 7.92 -10.67 17.40
C MET A 11 6.48 -10.19 17.19
N LYS A 12 5.84 -9.75 18.25
CA LYS A 12 4.47 -9.30 18.12
C LYS A 12 4.33 -7.99 17.41
N THR A 13 5.40 -7.24 17.34
CA THR A 13 5.33 -5.92 16.70
C THR A 13 5.79 -5.95 15.26
N THR A 14 6.09 -7.13 14.74
CA THR A 14 6.52 -7.24 13.35
C THR A 14 5.40 -6.83 12.42
N SER A 15 5.72 -5.94 11.52
CA SER A 15 4.79 -5.53 10.48
C SER A 15 5.53 -5.51 9.15
N PHE A 16 4.77 -5.57 8.08
CA PHE A 16 5.34 -5.61 6.74
C PHE A 16 5.00 -4.31 6.02
N LYS A 17 5.89 -3.93 5.12
CA LYS A 17 5.63 -2.76 4.29
C LYS A 17 4.73 -3.17 3.14
N PRO A 18 3.81 -2.30 2.74
CA PRO A 18 3.02 -2.57 1.55
C PRO A 18 3.92 -2.54 0.32
N GLN A 19 3.49 -3.24 -0.71
CA GLN A 19 4.23 -3.32 -1.96
C GLN A 19 3.43 -2.71 -3.09
N ILE A 20 4.13 -2.02 -3.97
CA ILE A 20 3.55 -1.42 -5.17
C ILE A 20 4.31 -1.98 -6.35
N ILE A 21 3.61 -2.65 -7.25
CA ILE A 21 4.21 -3.21 -8.45
C ILE A 21 3.46 -2.69 -9.65
N LEU A 22 4.18 -2.02 -10.54
CA LEU A 22 3.62 -1.54 -11.79
C LEU A 22 4.26 -2.30 -12.94
N LYS A 23 3.44 -2.92 -13.77
CA LYS A 23 3.91 -3.58 -14.96
C LYS A 23 3.05 -3.11 -16.12
N ASP A 24 3.65 -2.36 -17.03
CA ASP A 24 2.94 -1.67 -18.10
C ASP A 24 1.86 -0.76 -17.51
N THR A 25 0.59 -1.05 -17.72
CA THR A 25 -0.50 -0.27 -17.13
C THR A 25 -1.22 -1.02 -16.02
N GLN A 26 -0.66 -2.13 -15.57
CA GLN A 26 -1.26 -2.93 -14.50
C GLN A 26 -0.58 -2.58 -13.18
N LEU A 27 -1.34 -2.04 -12.25
CA LEU A 27 -0.84 -1.68 -10.93
C LEU A 27 -1.37 -2.68 -9.91
N ASN A 28 -0.47 -3.23 -9.11
CA ASN A 28 -0.84 -4.13 -8.03
C ASN A 28 -0.29 -3.59 -6.72
N VAL A 29 -1.17 -3.48 -5.73
CA VAL A 29 -0.82 -3.04 -4.40
C VAL A 29 -1.15 -4.16 -3.44
N SER A 30 -0.26 -4.46 -2.52
CA SER A 30 -0.51 -5.54 -1.56
C SER A 30 0.12 -5.25 -0.21
N LEU A 31 -0.46 -5.85 0.81
CA LEU A 31 0.03 -5.76 2.18
C LEU A 31 -0.29 -7.06 2.90
N LEU A 32 0.72 -7.62 3.56
CA LEU A 32 0.50 -8.74 4.46
C LEU A 32 0.14 -8.18 5.83
N ALA A 33 -1.12 -8.30 6.19
CA ALA A 33 -1.69 -7.64 7.38
C ALA A 33 -1.88 -8.64 8.52
N LEU A 34 -0.78 -9.04 9.14
CA LEU A 34 -0.82 -10.06 10.19
C LEU A 34 -1.43 -9.55 11.50
N ASN A 35 -1.45 -8.25 11.69
CA ASN A 35 -1.98 -7.64 12.91
C ASN A 35 -3.27 -6.89 12.65
N ASN A 36 -4.04 -7.35 11.69
CA ASN A 36 -5.33 -6.73 11.38
C ASN A 36 -5.20 -5.31 10.86
N GLU A 37 -4.08 -5.01 10.22
CA GLU A 37 -3.86 -3.67 9.68
C GLU A 37 -4.88 -3.35 8.59
N LYS A 38 -5.09 -2.07 8.40
CA LYS A 38 -5.93 -1.56 7.31
C LYS A 38 -5.04 -0.83 6.33
N LEU A 39 -5.44 -0.83 5.08
CA LEU A 39 -4.66 -0.18 4.03
C LEU A 39 -5.57 0.72 3.22
N THR A 40 -5.20 1.99 3.10
CA THR A 40 -5.88 2.91 2.21
C THR A 40 -5.00 3.15 1.01
N VAL A 41 -5.55 2.93 -0.18
CA VAL A 41 -4.84 3.11 -1.45
C VAL A 41 -5.45 4.30 -2.14
N SER A 42 -4.62 5.30 -2.44
CA SER A 42 -5.06 6.49 -3.17
C SER A 42 -4.20 6.65 -4.40
N ILE A 43 -4.83 7.04 -5.51
CA ILE A 43 -4.12 7.37 -6.74
C ILE A 43 -4.41 8.83 -7.03
N LEU A 44 -3.35 9.62 -7.18
CA LEU A 44 -3.47 11.05 -7.39
C LEU A 44 -2.86 11.42 -8.75
N ASP A 45 -3.44 12.44 -9.38
CA ASP A 45 -2.90 12.95 -10.65
C ASP A 45 -1.80 13.97 -10.39
N GLU A 46 -1.31 14.63 -11.45
CA GLU A 46 -0.21 15.58 -11.34
C GLU A 46 -0.55 16.79 -10.49
N ASP A 47 -1.82 17.13 -10.40
CA ASP A 47 -2.28 18.25 -9.60
C ASP A 47 -2.67 17.84 -8.18
N LEU A 48 -2.34 16.59 -7.82
CA LEU A 48 -2.62 16.01 -6.51
C LEU A 48 -4.11 15.85 -6.25
N ASN A 49 -4.91 15.74 -7.29
CA ASN A 49 -6.31 15.38 -7.15
C ASN A 49 -6.43 13.87 -6.99
N ILE A 50 -7.24 13.45 -6.04
CA ILE A 50 -7.47 12.02 -5.82
C ILE A 50 -8.41 11.53 -6.90
N ILE A 51 -7.91 10.62 -7.74
CA ILE A 51 -8.74 10.04 -8.79
C ILE A 51 -9.27 8.66 -8.40
N SER A 52 -8.72 8.07 -7.36
CA SER A 52 -9.23 6.79 -6.84
C SER A 52 -8.78 6.64 -5.39
N GLU A 53 -9.67 6.16 -4.54
CA GLU A 53 -9.33 5.86 -3.16
C GLU A 53 -10.07 4.62 -2.72
N LYS A 54 -9.37 3.70 -2.09
CA LYS A 54 -9.93 2.43 -1.67
C LYS A 54 -9.42 2.06 -0.28
N ASN A 55 -10.32 1.62 0.57
CA ASN A 55 -9.97 1.16 1.91
C ASN A 55 -10.07 -0.36 1.96
N LEU A 56 -8.98 -1.02 2.37
CA LEU A 56 -8.90 -2.46 2.43
C LEU A 56 -8.72 -2.90 3.88
N SER A 57 -9.43 -3.91 4.29
CA SER A 57 -9.33 -4.44 5.65
C SER A 57 -9.99 -5.81 5.73
N GLY A 58 -9.83 -6.46 6.88
CA GLY A 58 -10.57 -7.69 7.16
C GLY A 58 -9.94 -8.95 6.58
N SER A 59 -8.70 -8.89 6.14
CA SER A 59 -8.02 -10.05 5.59
C SER A 59 -6.54 -9.98 5.93
N VAL A 60 -5.89 -11.13 6.02
CA VAL A 60 -4.45 -11.19 6.20
C VAL A 60 -3.74 -10.70 4.94
N ASN A 61 -4.31 -11.00 3.78
CA ASN A 61 -3.73 -10.56 2.52
C ASN A 61 -4.61 -9.47 1.94
N LEU A 62 -4.16 -8.22 2.07
CA LEU A 62 -4.85 -7.08 1.48
C LEU A 62 -4.23 -6.81 0.12
N GLY A 63 -5.06 -6.65 -0.87
CA GLY A 63 -4.56 -6.41 -2.22
C GLY A 63 -5.58 -5.74 -3.10
N GLN A 64 -5.09 -4.97 -4.05
CA GLN A 64 -5.95 -4.30 -5.03
C GLN A 64 -5.20 -4.20 -6.34
N ALA A 65 -5.86 -4.57 -7.41
CA ALA A 65 -5.31 -4.46 -8.75
C ALA A 65 -6.04 -3.34 -9.48
N TYR A 66 -5.29 -2.57 -10.25
CA TYR A 66 -5.82 -1.48 -11.06
C TYR A 66 -5.36 -1.63 -12.49
N ASP A 67 -6.27 -1.41 -13.41
CA ASP A 67 -5.95 -1.30 -14.82
C ASP A 67 -5.91 0.19 -15.14
N LEU A 68 -4.72 0.70 -15.39
CA LEU A 68 -4.52 2.13 -15.61
C LEU A 68 -4.52 2.50 -17.10
N SER A 69 -4.93 1.57 -17.96
CA SER A 69 -4.88 1.78 -19.41
C SER A 69 -5.80 2.90 -19.87
N GLN A 70 -6.80 3.26 -19.08
CA GLN A 70 -7.75 4.31 -19.45
C GLN A 70 -7.30 5.69 -19.00
N LEU A 71 -6.23 5.79 -18.23
CA LEU A 71 -5.74 7.08 -17.77
C LEU A 71 -4.89 7.73 -18.85
N ASN A 72 -4.92 9.05 -18.88
CA ASN A 72 -4.09 9.81 -19.81
C ASN A 72 -2.62 9.65 -19.47
N PRO A 73 -1.73 9.72 -20.46
CA PRO A 73 -0.30 9.70 -20.16
C PRO A 73 0.06 10.84 -19.21
N GLY A 74 1.02 10.60 -18.35
CA GLY A 74 1.46 11.59 -17.40
C GLY A 74 1.99 10.97 -16.13
N HIS A 75 2.20 11.81 -15.13
CA HIS A 75 2.73 11.39 -13.84
C HIS A 75 1.59 11.24 -12.84
N TYR A 76 1.64 10.15 -12.09
CA TYR A 76 0.65 9.89 -11.05
C TYR A 76 1.37 9.47 -9.78
N THR A 77 0.72 9.65 -8.65
CA THR A 77 1.27 9.23 -7.37
C THR A 77 0.36 8.16 -6.78
N VAL A 78 0.95 7.05 -6.40
CA VAL A 78 0.25 6.01 -5.64
C VAL A 78 0.61 6.23 -4.18
N GLN A 79 -0.38 6.44 -3.35
CA GLN A 79 -0.17 6.73 -1.94
C GLN A 79 -0.84 5.65 -1.11
N LEU A 80 -0.08 5.04 -0.22
CA LEU A 80 -0.56 3.99 0.65
C LEU A 80 -0.47 4.46 2.08
N TYR A 81 -1.56 4.32 2.81
CA TYR A 81 -1.59 4.68 4.22
C TYR A 81 -1.94 3.44 5.04
N THR A 82 -1.07 3.09 5.96
CA THR A 82 -1.30 1.97 6.85
C THR A 82 -0.50 2.17 8.13
N ASN A 83 -1.09 1.82 9.26
CA ASN A 83 -0.38 1.82 10.53
C ASN A 83 0.21 3.19 10.88
N GLY A 84 -0.46 4.27 10.52
CA GLY A 84 0.03 5.62 10.79
C GLY A 84 1.17 6.06 9.91
N LYS A 85 1.50 5.31 8.86
CA LYS A 85 2.58 5.65 7.95
C LYS A 85 2.06 5.81 6.54
N VAL A 86 2.72 6.67 5.79
CA VAL A 86 2.38 6.94 4.40
C VAL A 86 3.54 6.47 3.53
N TYR A 87 3.21 5.73 2.48
CA TYR A 87 4.19 5.26 1.49
C TYR A 87 3.75 5.78 0.14
N ASP A 88 4.61 6.56 -0.51
CA ASP A 88 4.31 7.15 -1.80
C ASP A 88 5.19 6.56 -2.88
N ARG A 89 4.64 6.44 -4.07
CA ARG A 89 5.44 6.10 -5.23
C ARG A 89 4.91 6.84 -6.44
N MET A 90 5.80 7.54 -7.12
CA MET A 90 5.45 8.23 -8.36
C MET A 90 5.57 7.25 -9.51
N ILE A 91 4.58 7.23 -10.38
CA ILE A 91 4.59 6.39 -11.57
C ILE A 91 4.38 7.26 -12.79
N THR A 92 4.85 6.79 -13.93
CA THR A 92 4.71 7.49 -15.21
C THR A 92 3.99 6.58 -16.18
N LEU A 93 2.92 7.09 -16.77
CA LEU A 93 2.19 6.38 -17.83
C LEU A 93 2.53 7.04 -19.16
N ASN A 94 2.92 6.23 -20.11
CA ASN A 94 3.32 6.70 -21.45
C ASN A 94 2.20 6.60 -22.46
#